data_116a46e94eaced6a0e3ed378ddef413d
#
_entry.id   116a46e94eaced6a0e3ed378ddef413d
#
_cell.length_a   1.000
_cell.length_b   1.000
_cell.length_c   1.000
_cell.angle_alpha   90.00
_cell.angle_beta   90.00
_cell.angle_gamma   90.00
#
_symmetry.space_group_name_H-M   'P 1'
#
loop_
_entity.id
_entity.type
_entity.pdbx_description
1 polymer ?
#
loop_
_entity_poly.entity_id
_entity_poly.type
_entity_poly.pdbx_seq_one_letter_code
_entity_poly.pdbx_strand_id
1 'polypeptide(L)' 'MVYPIYSINDALVGFQSPTIMNNDAFALRAFSENFSDVKNPADYSLWKIGDFDSDTGEIIPCVPSVISRATDFVKGEE' A
#
# COMPACT_ATOMS: atom_id res chain seq x y z
N MET A 1 10.82 -14.94 9.95
CA MET A 1 10.51 -14.52 8.58
C MET A 1 10.23 -13.04 8.53
N VAL A 2 10.56 -12.43 7.43
CA VAL A 2 10.39 -10.99 7.28
C VAL A 2 9.25 -10.74 6.29
N TYR A 3 8.31 -9.91 6.71
CA TYR A 3 7.14 -9.56 5.90
C TYR A 3 7.11 -8.06 5.67
N PRO A 4 6.73 -7.61 4.47
CA PRO A 4 6.65 -6.18 4.20
C PRO A 4 5.47 -5.51 4.90
N ILE A 5 5.67 -4.26 5.27
CA ILE A 5 4.64 -3.43 5.89
C ILE A 5 4.22 -2.36 4.88
N TYR A 6 2.92 -2.24 4.67
CA TYR A 6 2.37 -1.31 3.70
C TYR A 6 1.44 -0.31 4.35
N SER A 7 1.26 0.82 3.69
CA SER A 7 0.28 1.81 4.10
C SER A 7 -0.29 2.48 2.86
N ILE A 8 -1.56 2.82 2.95
CA ILE A 8 -2.22 3.60 1.91
C ILE A 8 -1.99 5.08 2.23
N ASN A 9 -1.55 5.82 1.26
CA ASN A 9 -1.45 7.26 1.40
C ASN A 9 -2.66 7.90 0.75
N ASP A 10 -3.37 8.72 1.52
CA ASP A 10 -4.46 9.53 1.02
C ASP A 10 -3.93 10.96 0.97
N ALA A 11 -3.94 11.57 -0.20
CA ALA A 11 -3.35 12.89 -0.40
C ALA A 11 -3.92 13.95 0.54
N LEU A 12 -5.15 13.74 1.02
CA LEU A 12 -5.78 14.72 1.90
C LEU A 12 -5.43 14.55 3.35
N VAL A 13 -5.18 13.33 3.80
CA VAL A 13 -4.99 13.06 5.23
C VAL A 13 -3.68 12.38 5.57
N GLY A 14 -2.94 11.92 4.58
CA GLY A 14 -1.65 11.27 4.82
C GLY A 14 -1.74 9.76 4.83
N PHE A 15 -0.74 9.14 5.44
CA PHE A 15 -0.68 7.68 5.51
C PHE A 15 -1.69 7.15 6.51
N GLN A 16 -2.37 6.08 6.12
CA GLN A 16 -3.33 5.41 6.98
C GLN A 16 -2.64 4.32 7.78
N SER A 17 -3.43 3.58 8.56
CA SER A 17 -2.88 2.53 9.42
C SER A 17 -2.08 1.52 8.61
N PRO A 18 -0.88 1.18 9.08
CA PRO A 18 -0.06 0.21 8.35
C PRO A 18 -0.62 -1.20 8.45
N THR A 19 -0.33 -2.00 7.43
CA THR A 19 -0.77 -3.39 7.36
C THR A 19 0.39 -4.25 6.89
N ILE A 20 0.55 -5.41 7.51
CA ILE A 20 1.57 -6.36 7.10
C ILE A 20 0.93 -7.33 6.13
N MET A 21 1.57 -7.54 4.99
CA MET A 21 1.07 -8.47 3.98
C MET A 21 2.19 -9.39 3.51
N ASN A 22 1.84 -10.44 2.76
CA ASN A 22 2.80 -11.46 2.40
C ASN A 22 3.88 -10.98 1.44
N ASN A 23 3.48 -10.20 0.44
CA ASN A 23 4.42 -9.69 -0.56
C ASN A 23 3.75 -8.58 -1.36
N ASP A 24 4.53 -7.99 -2.25
CA ASP A 24 4.04 -6.86 -3.05
C ASP A 24 2.87 -7.26 -3.95
N ALA A 25 2.91 -8.46 -4.51
CA ALA A 25 1.83 -8.89 -5.40
C ALA A 25 0.51 -9.02 -4.66
N PHE A 26 0.56 -9.57 -3.44
CA PHE A 26 -0.64 -9.69 -2.62
C PHE A 26 -1.17 -8.31 -2.22
N ALA A 27 -0.25 -7.42 -1.83
CA ALA A 27 -0.63 -6.07 -1.42
C ALA A 27 -1.25 -5.30 -2.59
N LEU A 28 -0.66 -5.43 -3.77
CA LEU A 28 -1.17 -4.76 -4.95
C LEU A 28 -2.58 -5.25 -5.30
N ARG A 29 -2.79 -6.55 -5.19
CA ARG A 29 -4.10 -7.13 -5.48
C ARG A 29 -5.15 -6.63 -4.50
N ALA A 30 -4.82 -6.63 -3.21
CA ALA A 30 -5.75 -6.13 -2.19
C ALA A 30 -6.06 -4.64 -2.42
N PHE A 31 -5.03 -3.87 -2.76
CA PHE A 31 -5.21 -2.46 -3.04
C PHE A 31 -6.11 -2.25 -4.25
N SER A 32 -5.88 -3.00 -5.33
CA SER A 32 -6.68 -2.83 -6.54
C SER A 32 -8.13 -3.22 -6.30
N GLU A 33 -8.37 -4.26 -5.49
CA GLU A 33 -9.73 -4.68 -5.19
C GLU A 33 -10.50 -3.65 -4.38
N ASN A 34 -9.79 -2.93 -3.50
CA ASN A 34 -10.44 -1.97 -2.64
C ASN A 34 -10.56 -0.57 -3.24
N PHE A 35 -9.73 -0.24 -4.21
CA PHE A 35 -9.67 1.12 -4.74
C PHE A 35 -9.97 1.24 -6.22
N SER A 36 -10.50 0.19 -6.84
CA SER A 36 -10.81 0.24 -8.27
C SER A 36 -11.99 1.15 -8.59
N ASP A 37 -12.86 1.39 -7.62
CA ASP A 37 -14.07 2.18 -7.81
C ASP A 37 -14.05 3.55 -7.16
N VAL A 38 -12.90 3.96 -6.62
CA VAL A 38 -12.87 5.25 -5.94
C VAL A 38 -13.09 6.38 -6.91
N LYS A 39 -13.71 7.45 -6.44
CA LYS A 39 -14.05 8.60 -7.27
C LYS A 39 -12.85 9.47 -7.60
N ASN A 40 -11.83 9.43 -6.73
CA ASN A 40 -10.67 10.30 -6.88
C ASN A 40 -9.40 9.46 -6.77
N PRO A 41 -9.15 8.59 -7.76
CA PRO A 41 -8.03 7.66 -7.68
C PRO A 41 -6.67 8.33 -7.58
N ALA A 42 -6.54 9.55 -8.07
CA ALA A 42 -5.26 10.27 -7.97
C ALA A 42 -4.85 10.54 -6.53
N ASP A 43 -5.81 10.50 -5.58
CA ASP A 43 -5.50 10.78 -4.18
C ASP A 43 -4.97 9.57 -3.42
N TYR A 44 -5.06 8.38 -3.99
CA TYR A 44 -4.71 7.16 -3.26
C TYR A 44 -3.51 6.45 -3.86
N SER A 45 -2.62 5.99 -3.00
CA SER A 45 -1.45 5.23 -3.42
C SER A 45 -1.06 4.24 -2.33
N LEU A 46 -0.46 3.13 -2.77
CA LEU A 46 0.00 2.08 -1.88
C LEU A 46 1.52 2.19 -1.76
N TRP A 47 2.01 2.20 -0.53
CA TRP A 47 3.44 2.37 -0.25
C TRP A 47 3.95 1.25 0.64
N LYS A 48 5.19 0.89 0.45
CA LYS A 48 5.91 0.03 1.39
C LYS A 48 6.68 0.95 2.34
N ILE A 49 6.49 0.74 3.64
CA ILE A 49 7.07 1.62 4.64
C ILE A 49 8.02 0.92 5.60
N GLY A 50 8.17 -0.40 5.49
CA GLY A 50 9.09 -1.12 6.36
C GLY A 50 8.92 -2.61 6.24
N ASP A 51 9.54 -3.32 7.18
CA ASP A 51 9.47 -4.77 7.27
C ASP A 51 9.20 -5.18 8.71
N PHE A 52 8.57 -6.32 8.88
CA PHE A 52 8.30 -6.91 10.17
C PHE A 52 8.96 -8.28 10.23
N ASP A 53 9.80 -8.50 11.27
CA ASP A 53 10.44 -9.78 11.49
C ASP A 53 9.61 -10.56 12.50
N SER A 54 8.96 -11.64 12.04
CA SER A 54 8.08 -12.41 12.91
C SER A 54 8.84 -13.23 13.93
N ASP A 55 10.13 -13.44 13.74
CA ASP A 55 10.93 -14.22 14.68
C ASP A 55 11.36 -13.39 15.88
N THR A 56 11.63 -12.11 15.68
CA THR A 56 12.11 -11.22 16.73
C THR A 56 11.09 -10.20 17.17
N GLY A 57 10.06 -9.96 16.36
CA GLY A 57 9.08 -8.91 16.63
C GLY A 57 9.54 -7.52 16.23
N GLU A 58 10.69 -7.42 15.59
CA GLU A 58 11.21 -6.11 15.20
C GLU A 58 10.48 -5.53 14.03
N ILE A 59 10.29 -4.22 14.08
CA ILE A 59 9.79 -3.45 12.94
C ILE A 59 10.97 -2.67 12.40
N ILE A 60 11.30 -2.92 11.14
CA ILE A 60 12.46 -2.32 10.49
C ILE A 60 11.97 -1.29 9.50
N PRO A 61 12.12 0.00 9.81
CA PRO A 61 11.62 1.02 8.90
C PRO A 61 12.47 1.11 7.64
N CYS A 62 11.84 1.53 6.55
CA CYS A 62 12.56 1.85 5.34
C CYS A 62 12.05 3.19 4.84
N VAL A 63 12.78 3.78 3.91
CA VAL A 63 12.28 4.98 3.25
C VAL A 63 11.03 4.57 2.49
N PRO A 64 9.89 5.24 2.71
CA PRO A 64 8.66 4.87 2.02
C PRO A 64 8.84 4.88 0.50
N SER A 65 8.39 3.81 -0.13
CA SER A 65 8.46 3.70 -1.58
C SER A 65 7.11 3.33 -2.14
N VAL A 66 6.73 3.99 -3.22
CA VAL A 66 5.42 3.76 -3.83
C VAL A 66 5.44 2.42 -4.57
N ILE A 67 4.39 1.62 -4.31
CA ILE A 67 4.21 0.34 -5.01
C ILE A 67 3.26 0.55 -6.18
N SER A 68 2.19 1.29 -5.96
CA SER A 68 1.20 1.51 -7.00
C SER A 68 0.36 2.73 -6.63
N ARG A 69 -0.18 3.36 -7.65
CA ARG A 69 -1.17 4.41 -7.47
C ARG A 69 -2.51 3.89 -7.96
N ALA A 70 -3.59 4.37 -7.37
CA ALA A 70 -4.91 3.90 -7.79
C ALA A 70 -5.17 4.20 -9.27
N THR A 71 -4.54 5.23 -9.80
CA THR A 71 -4.67 5.56 -11.23
C THR A 71 -4.10 4.48 -12.13
N ASP A 72 -3.27 3.58 -11.60
CA ASP A 72 -2.64 2.55 -12.42
C ASP A 72 -3.63 1.49 -12.88
N PHE A 73 -4.72 1.28 -12.15
CA PHE A 73 -5.66 0.22 -12.48
C PHE A 73 -7.11 0.67 -12.56
N VAL A 74 -7.40 1.90 -12.19
CA VAL A 74 -8.76 2.42 -12.33
C VAL A 74 -8.98 2.71 -13.80
N LYS A 75 -10.08 2.19 -14.32
CA LYS A 75 -10.43 2.45 -15.70
C LYS A 75 -10.87 3.88 -15.85
N GLY A 76 -10.31 4.56 -16.83
CA GLY A 76 -10.70 5.92 -17.09
C GLY A 76 -12.08 6.00 -17.67
N GLU A 77 -12.51 7.22 -17.81
CA GLU A 77 -13.76 7.51 -18.51
C GLU A 77 -13.49 7.37 -19.98
N GLU A 78 -13.99 6.39 -20.58
CA GLU A 78 -13.76 6.24 -22.00
C GLU A 78 -14.78 6.89 -22.83
#